data_0919953ca05fa7c735acd93cce95315b
#
_entry.id   0919953ca05fa7c735acd93cce95315b
#
_cell.length_a   1.000
_cell.length_b   1.000
_cell.length_c   1.000
_cell.angle_alpha   90.00
_cell.angle_beta   90.00
_cell.angle_gamma   90.00
#
_symmetry.space_group_name_H-M   'P 1'
#
loop_
_entity.id
_entity.type
_entity.pdbx_description
1 polymer ?
#
loop_
_entity_poly.entity_id
_entity_poly.type
_entity_poly.pdbx_seq_one_letter_code
_entity_poly.pdbx_strand_id
1 'polypeptide(L)'
;MADVTVADIEAARKAARYPSLDGRAVLITGGASGIGASTVAHYAVQGAKVGFIDRDEAAAEGLLATLREAGVAAPLFVACDLTDIAAAKAAAKRIEDGLGPIRVLVNNAARDDRHTIAEVTPEYWDDRFNVNLRHQFFMAQAVAPGMAQAGGGSIVNLGSTSWYVCTDDLAVYQAAKAGALGLTRALARDLGPSGIRVNHVAPGWIMTERQKSLWVTPEKLEGNLARQCLKEELKPHDVARMVLFLGADDSRMCSAQTFIVDAGTV
;
A
#
# COMPACT_ATOMS: atom_id res chain seq x y z
N MET A 1 13.44 8.49 -12.60
CA MET A 1 12.42 9.58 -12.58
C MET A 1 11.61 9.41 -11.31
N ALA A 2 11.01 10.46 -10.76
CA ALA A 2 10.12 10.31 -9.61
C ALA A 2 8.84 9.54 -10.01
N ASP A 3 8.39 8.64 -9.16
CA ASP A 3 7.15 7.85 -9.39
C ASP A 3 5.87 8.69 -9.34
N VAL A 4 5.95 9.89 -8.79
CA VAL A 4 4.84 10.86 -8.70
C VAL A 4 5.33 12.21 -9.18
N THR A 5 4.58 12.82 -10.10
CA THR A 5 4.84 14.14 -10.65
C THR A 5 3.85 15.19 -10.13
N VAL A 6 4.15 16.47 -10.34
CA VAL A 6 3.17 17.55 -10.04
C VAL A 6 1.88 17.36 -10.83
N ALA A 7 1.94 16.85 -12.06
CA ALA A 7 0.75 16.56 -12.85
C ALA A 7 -0.13 15.47 -12.23
N ASP A 8 0.49 14.42 -11.61
CA ASP A 8 -0.24 13.37 -10.90
C ASP A 8 -0.95 13.94 -9.66
N ILE A 9 -0.31 14.87 -8.95
CA ILE A 9 -0.90 15.56 -7.80
C ILE A 9 -2.09 16.43 -8.24
N GLU A 10 -1.98 17.16 -9.33
CA GLU A 10 -3.09 17.94 -9.89
C GLU A 10 -4.24 17.04 -10.37
N ALA A 11 -3.95 15.88 -10.92
CA ALA A 11 -4.96 14.89 -11.25
C ALA A 11 -5.64 14.32 -9.99
N ALA A 12 -4.88 14.09 -8.92
CA ALA A 12 -5.44 13.65 -7.63
C ALA A 12 -6.39 14.69 -7.00
N ARG A 13 -6.11 15.99 -7.16
CA ARG A 13 -7.01 17.08 -6.71
C ARG A 13 -8.38 17.08 -7.38
N LYS A 14 -8.44 16.56 -8.62
CA LYS A 14 -9.68 16.46 -9.42
C LYS A 14 -10.44 15.15 -9.17
N ALA A 15 -9.88 14.23 -8.39
CA ALA A 15 -10.51 12.96 -8.05
C ALA A 15 -11.58 13.14 -6.95
N ALA A 16 -12.24 12.03 -6.56
CA ALA A 16 -13.22 12.03 -5.48
C ALA A 16 -12.62 12.58 -4.17
N ARG A 17 -13.45 13.38 -3.46
CA ARG A 17 -13.11 13.95 -2.15
C ARG A 17 -13.90 13.21 -1.07
N TYR A 18 -13.20 12.86 0.00
CA TYR A 18 -13.78 12.22 1.18
C TYR A 18 -13.59 13.14 2.39
N PRO A 19 -14.61 13.90 2.79
CA PRO A 19 -14.50 14.87 3.91
C PRO A 19 -13.97 14.24 5.20
N SER A 20 -14.27 12.96 5.42
CA SER A 20 -13.81 12.20 6.59
C SER A 20 -12.30 11.97 6.63
N LEU A 21 -11.57 12.21 5.55
CA LEU A 21 -10.10 12.09 5.50
C LEU A 21 -9.39 13.39 5.91
N ASP A 22 -10.05 14.53 5.90
CA ASP A 22 -9.45 15.80 6.29
C ASP A 22 -9.02 15.76 7.76
N GLY A 23 -7.77 16.12 8.02
CA GLY A 23 -7.14 16.06 9.35
C GLY A 23 -6.91 14.65 9.92
N ARG A 24 -7.31 13.57 9.21
CA ARG A 24 -7.16 12.18 9.66
C ARG A 24 -5.70 11.74 9.61
N ALA A 25 -5.18 11.16 10.70
CA ALA A 25 -3.83 10.61 10.73
C ALA A 25 -3.78 9.26 9.99
N VAL A 26 -2.88 9.17 9.01
CA VAL A 26 -2.70 8.03 8.10
C VAL A 26 -1.26 7.58 8.13
N LEU A 27 -1.02 6.28 8.27
CA LEU A 27 0.29 5.64 8.18
C LEU A 27 0.36 4.73 6.96
N ILE A 28 1.39 4.93 6.12
CA ILE A 28 1.60 4.16 4.89
C ILE A 28 2.98 3.51 4.94
N THR A 29 3.08 2.19 4.73
CA THR A 29 4.35 1.48 4.58
C THR A 29 4.76 1.39 3.12
N GLY A 30 6.07 1.52 2.83
CA GLY A 30 6.58 1.55 1.45
C GLY A 30 6.07 2.78 0.69
N GLY A 31 6.08 3.95 1.33
CA GLY A 31 5.46 5.16 0.82
C GLY A 31 6.32 6.00 -0.13
N ALA A 32 7.59 5.64 -0.35
CA ALA A 32 8.50 6.47 -1.14
C ALA A 32 8.38 6.28 -2.65
N SER A 33 7.84 5.16 -3.12
CA SER A 33 7.78 4.84 -4.55
C SER A 33 6.47 4.12 -4.97
N GLY A 34 6.22 4.06 -6.27
CA GLY A 34 5.14 3.28 -6.89
C GLY A 34 3.74 3.57 -6.33
N ILE A 35 3.02 2.51 -5.99
CA ILE A 35 1.67 2.58 -5.42
C ILE A 35 1.68 3.35 -4.10
N GLY A 36 2.72 3.14 -3.26
CA GLY A 36 2.86 3.82 -1.98
C GLY A 36 2.98 5.33 -2.12
N ALA A 37 3.86 5.82 -2.98
CA ALA A 37 4.04 7.24 -3.24
C ALA A 37 2.76 7.90 -3.78
N SER A 38 2.08 7.22 -4.72
CA SER A 38 0.78 7.67 -5.21
C SER A 38 -0.25 7.74 -4.09
N THR A 39 -0.27 6.74 -3.19
CA THR A 39 -1.18 6.71 -2.03
C THR A 39 -0.88 7.86 -1.06
N VAL A 40 0.41 8.11 -0.75
CA VAL A 40 0.85 9.26 0.07
C VAL A 40 0.33 10.57 -0.53
N ALA A 41 0.56 10.79 -1.84
CA ALA A 41 0.12 12.00 -2.52
C ALA A 41 -1.41 12.17 -2.47
N HIS A 42 -2.16 11.10 -2.74
CA HIS A 42 -3.62 11.14 -2.72
C HIS A 42 -4.19 11.47 -1.33
N TYR A 43 -3.67 10.85 -0.25
CA TYR A 43 -4.09 11.21 1.11
C TYR A 43 -3.71 12.64 1.50
N ALA A 44 -2.50 13.09 1.15
CA ALA A 44 -2.06 14.44 1.43
C ALA A 44 -2.95 15.50 0.73
N VAL A 45 -3.36 15.24 -0.51
CA VAL A 45 -4.31 16.08 -1.25
C VAL A 45 -5.69 16.13 -0.61
N GLN A 46 -6.12 15.07 0.09
CA GLN A 46 -7.38 15.07 0.85
C GLN A 46 -7.33 15.93 2.13
N GLY A 47 -6.17 16.46 2.51
CA GLY A 47 -5.98 17.17 3.77
C GLY A 47 -5.65 16.25 4.96
N ALA A 48 -5.37 14.97 4.71
CA ALA A 48 -4.98 14.03 5.76
C ALA A 48 -3.59 14.38 6.33
N LYS A 49 -3.38 14.07 7.59
CA LYS A 49 -2.06 14.08 8.24
C LYS A 49 -1.35 12.78 7.89
N VAL A 50 -0.48 12.82 6.90
CA VAL A 50 0.16 11.62 6.38
C VAL A 50 1.52 11.39 7.00
N GLY A 51 1.76 10.19 7.53
CA GLY A 51 3.08 9.67 7.83
C GLY A 51 3.38 8.45 6.96
N PHE A 52 4.62 8.29 6.54
CA PHE A 52 5.02 7.11 5.80
C PHE A 52 6.39 6.59 6.21
N ILE A 53 6.55 5.28 6.05
CA ILE A 53 7.78 4.54 6.34
C ILE A 53 8.31 3.98 5.03
N ASP A 54 9.59 4.17 4.78
CA ASP A 54 10.33 3.53 3.70
C ASP A 54 11.81 3.41 4.08
N ARG A 55 12.54 2.53 3.42
CA ARG A 55 13.99 2.42 3.56
C ARG A 55 14.75 3.27 2.53
N ASP A 56 14.09 3.69 1.45
CA ASP A 56 14.67 4.50 0.38
C ASP A 56 14.49 5.99 0.69
N GLU A 57 15.49 6.54 1.39
CA GLU A 57 15.51 7.94 1.77
C GLU A 57 15.57 8.89 0.57
N ALA A 58 16.31 8.51 -0.48
CA ALA A 58 16.42 9.34 -1.67
C ALA A 58 15.10 9.46 -2.43
N ALA A 59 14.37 8.35 -2.58
CA ALA A 59 13.03 8.36 -3.18
C ALA A 59 12.04 9.14 -2.31
N ALA A 60 12.11 9.01 -0.98
CA ALA A 60 11.26 9.74 -0.05
C ALA A 60 11.48 11.26 -0.15
N GLU A 61 12.73 11.73 -0.17
CA GLU A 61 13.04 13.14 -0.34
C GLU A 61 12.56 13.68 -1.69
N GLY A 62 12.68 12.90 -2.77
CA GLY A 62 12.13 13.24 -4.07
C GLY A 62 10.62 13.45 -4.04
N LEU A 63 9.88 12.54 -3.41
CA LEU A 63 8.43 12.65 -3.23
C LEU A 63 8.06 13.90 -2.40
N LEU A 64 8.76 14.14 -1.29
CA LEU A 64 8.52 15.31 -0.44
C LEU A 64 8.79 16.63 -1.19
N ALA A 65 9.81 16.67 -2.03
CA ALA A 65 10.11 17.83 -2.88
C ALA A 65 8.98 18.09 -3.87
N THR A 66 8.50 17.05 -4.57
CA THR A 66 7.37 17.14 -5.52
C THR A 66 6.08 17.62 -4.84
N LEU A 67 5.77 17.12 -3.64
CA LEU A 67 4.60 17.55 -2.89
C LEU A 67 4.71 19.03 -2.47
N ARG A 68 5.88 19.48 -2.02
CA ARG A 68 6.12 20.90 -1.71
C ARG A 68 5.97 21.81 -2.93
N GLU A 69 6.53 21.40 -4.06
CA GLU A 69 6.37 22.12 -5.33
C GLU A 69 4.91 22.28 -5.73
N ALA A 70 4.10 21.23 -5.53
CA ALA A 70 2.67 21.26 -5.76
C ALA A 70 1.86 22.00 -4.67
N GLY A 71 2.51 22.59 -3.66
CA GLY A 71 1.83 23.31 -2.56
C GLY A 71 1.00 22.39 -1.67
N VAL A 72 1.40 21.12 -1.50
CA VAL A 72 0.78 20.16 -0.59
C VAL A 72 1.58 20.09 0.70
N ALA A 73 0.90 20.01 1.84
CA ALA A 73 1.55 19.87 3.15
C ALA A 73 2.45 18.62 3.16
N ALA A 74 3.69 18.78 3.59
CA ALA A 74 4.68 17.70 3.58
C ALA A 74 4.31 16.60 4.58
N PRO A 75 4.23 15.33 4.13
CA PRO A 75 4.08 14.18 5.01
C PRO A 75 5.27 14.00 5.95
N LEU A 76 5.04 13.32 7.08
CA LEU A 76 6.10 12.93 8.01
C LEU A 76 6.76 11.63 7.51
N PHE A 77 8.01 11.70 7.10
CA PHE A 77 8.80 10.54 6.69
C PHE A 77 9.61 9.97 7.84
N VAL A 78 9.66 8.64 7.94
CA VAL A 78 10.55 7.90 8.85
C VAL A 78 11.26 6.81 8.07
N ALA A 79 12.59 6.92 7.98
CA ALA A 79 13.44 5.89 7.38
C ALA A 79 13.46 4.64 8.26
N CYS A 80 13.09 3.47 7.70
CA CYS A 80 13.11 2.20 8.42
C CYS A 80 13.01 1.01 7.46
N ASP A 81 13.77 -0.05 7.73
CA ASP A 81 13.54 -1.37 7.13
C ASP A 81 12.47 -2.12 7.93
N LEU A 82 11.37 -2.43 7.27
CA LEU A 82 10.20 -3.10 7.88
C LEU A 82 10.45 -4.58 8.22
N THR A 83 11.57 -5.15 7.82
CA THR A 83 11.98 -6.51 8.25
C THR A 83 12.48 -6.51 9.68
N ASP A 84 12.98 -5.38 10.19
CA ASP A 84 13.23 -5.15 11.61
C ASP A 84 11.91 -4.70 12.30
N ILE A 85 11.28 -5.62 12.97
CA ILE A 85 9.97 -5.38 13.62
C ILE A 85 10.07 -4.39 14.78
N ALA A 86 11.18 -4.37 15.51
CA ALA A 86 11.37 -3.42 16.61
C ALA A 86 11.49 -1.99 16.08
N ALA A 87 12.31 -1.79 15.05
CA ALA A 87 12.44 -0.52 14.36
C ALA A 87 11.12 -0.08 13.70
N ALA A 88 10.38 -1.00 13.06
CA ALA A 88 9.09 -0.73 12.43
C ALA A 88 8.04 -0.24 13.45
N LYS A 89 7.95 -0.88 14.61
CA LYS A 89 7.07 -0.43 15.71
C LYS A 89 7.47 0.94 16.27
N ALA A 90 8.77 1.19 16.43
CA ALA A 90 9.27 2.48 16.86
C ALA A 90 8.98 3.59 15.84
N ALA A 91 9.10 3.28 14.54
CA ALA A 91 8.75 4.20 13.45
C ALA A 91 7.25 4.53 13.46
N ALA A 92 6.38 3.52 13.63
CA ALA A 92 4.94 3.73 13.76
C ALA A 92 4.60 4.63 14.96
N LYS A 93 5.22 4.38 16.10
CA LYS A 93 5.05 5.20 17.32
C LYS A 93 5.50 6.64 17.09
N ARG A 94 6.64 6.87 16.44
CA ARG A 94 7.12 8.21 16.10
C ARG A 94 6.12 8.96 15.21
N ILE A 95 5.51 8.28 14.25
CA ILE A 95 4.48 8.88 13.38
C ILE A 95 3.22 9.21 14.19
N GLU A 96 2.78 8.29 15.06
CA GLU A 96 1.64 8.52 15.94
C GLU A 96 1.86 9.70 16.88
N ASP A 97 3.05 9.82 17.47
CA ASP A 97 3.41 10.95 18.34
C ASP A 97 3.39 12.30 17.61
N GLY A 98 3.78 12.31 16.33
CA GLY A 98 3.80 13.52 15.50
C GLY A 98 2.44 13.92 14.93
N LEU A 99 1.58 12.96 14.62
CA LEU A 99 0.33 13.20 13.88
C LEU A 99 -0.94 13.00 14.71
N GLY A 100 -0.83 12.39 15.87
CA GLY A 100 -1.93 11.90 16.70
C GLY A 100 -2.30 10.45 16.39
N PRO A 101 -3.35 9.89 17.05
CA PRO A 101 -3.74 8.49 16.88
C PRO A 101 -3.97 8.13 15.43
N ILE A 102 -3.27 7.09 14.96
CA ILE A 102 -3.42 6.60 13.59
C ILE A 102 -4.84 6.07 13.39
N ARG A 103 -5.52 6.57 12.37
CA ARG A 103 -6.89 6.17 12.02
C ARG A 103 -6.96 5.35 10.74
N VAL A 104 -5.93 5.42 9.91
CA VAL A 104 -5.78 4.60 8.71
C VAL A 104 -4.37 4.03 8.66
N LEU A 105 -4.25 2.71 8.50
CA LEU A 105 -3.00 2.03 8.18
C LEU A 105 -3.08 1.44 6.77
N VAL A 106 -2.10 1.75 5.93
CA VAL A 106 -1.93 1.14 4.62
C VAL A 106 -0.66 0.30 4.60
N ASN A 107 -0.79 -1.00 4.66
CA ASN A 107 0.30 -1.97 4.52
C ASN A 107 0.58 -2.21 3.04
N ASN A 108 1.43 -1.38 2.43
CA ASN A 108 1.74 -1.40 1.01
C ASN A 108 3.14 -1.98 0.71
N ALA A 109 4.12 -1.82 1.59
CA ALA A 109 5.49 -2.26 1.35
C ALA A 109 5.56 -3.71 0.84
N ALA A 110 6.33 -3.93 -0.23
CA ALA A 110 6.48 -5.24 -0.84
C ALA A 110 7.71 -5.30 -1.77
N ARG A 111 8.15 -6.52 -2.09
CA ARG A 111 9.17 -6.81 -3.12
C ARG A 111 8.76 -8.05 -3.92
N ASP A 112 8.75 -7.92 -5.23
CA ASP A 112 8.32 -8.92 -6.21
C ASP A 112 9.49 -9.43 -7.07
N ASP A 113 10.66 -9.61 -6.46
CA ASP A 113 11.83 -10.14 -7.17
C ASP A 113 11.52 -11.52 -7.77
N ARG A 114 11.84 -11.69 -9.04
CA ARG A 114 11.59 -12.94 -9.77
C ARG A 114 12.59 -14.01 -9.36
N HIS A 115 12.14 -15.27 -9.35
CA HIS A 115 12.95 -16.43 -8.99
C HIS A 115 12.36 -17.71 -9.56
N THR A 116 13.19 -18.64 -9.98
CA THR A 116 12.78 -20.01 -10.26
C THR A 116 12.61 -20.80 -8.95
N ILE A 117 11.89 -21.92 -9.00
CA ILE A 117 11.74 -22.80 -7.82
C ILE A 117 13.10 -23.31 -7.32
N ALA A 118 14.03 -23.58 -8.23
CA ALA A 118 15.37 -24.11 -7.89
C ALA A 118 16.28 -23.09 -7.19
N GLU A 119 16.04 -21.80 -7.35
CA GLU A 119 16.83 -20.71 -6.75
C GLU A 119 16.39 -20.36 -5.33
N VAL A 120 15.24 -20.82 -4.89
CA VAL A 120 14.71 -20.47 -3.56
C VAL A 120 15.45 -21.23 -2.48
N THR A 121 16.11 -20.49 -1.59
CA THR A 121 16.69 -21.01 -0.34
C THR A 121 15.76 -20.71 0.84
N PRO A 122 15.92 -21.37 2.00
CA PRO A 122 15.21 -21.02 3.22
C PRO A 122 15.35 -19.53 3.59
N GLU A 123 16.54 -18.96 3.46
CA GLU A 123 16.83 -17.56 3.79
C GLU A 123 16.12 -16.61 2.81
N TYR A 124 16.09 -16.95 1.51
CA TYR A 124 15.31 -16.19 0.53
C TYR A 124 13.82 -16.24 0.85
N TRP A 125 13.30 -17.41 1.20
CA TRP A 125 11.90 -17.60 1.61
C TRP A 125 11.56 -16.71 2.82
N ASP A 126 12.37 -16.79 3.88
CA ASP A 126 12.14 -16.03 5.12
C ASP A 126 12.19 -14.52 4.86
N ASP A 127 13.17 -14.04 4.09
CA ASP A 127 13.28 -12.64 3.72
C ASP A 127 12.04 -12.16 2.93
N ARG A 128 11.56 -12.97 1.95
CA ARG A 128 10.38 -12.62 1.17
C ARG A 128 9.10 -12.58 2.02
N PHE A 129 8.93 -13.50 2.95
CA PHE A 129 7.80 -13.47 3.88
C PHE A 129 7.90 -12.30 4.87
N ASN A 130 9.09 -11.99 5.35
CA ASN A 130 9.32 -10.85 6.23
C ASN A 130 8.90 -9.53 5.56
N VAL A 131 9.31 -9.29 4.31
CA VAL A 131 9.03 -8.05 3.60
C VAL A 131 7.62 -7.99 3.00
N ASN A 132 6.97 -9.11 2.67
CA ASN A 132 5.69 -9.11 1.96
C ASN A 132 4.47 -9.39 2.85
N LEU A 133 4.65 -10.01 4.04
CA LEU A 133 3.53 -10.43 4.90
C LEU A 133 3.76 -10.10 6.37
N ARG A 134 4.91 -10.47 6.94
CA ARG A 134 5.15 -10.39 8.39
C ARG A 134 4.96 -8.97 8.93
N HIS A 135 5.47 -7.96 8.25
CA HIS A 135 5.33 -6.57 8.68
C HIS A 135 3.85 -6.12 8.75
N GLN A 136 2.96 -6.63 7.88
CA GLN A 136 1.54 -6.25 7.87
C GLN A 136 0.87 -6.60 9.20
N PHE A 137 1.18 -7.78 9.75
CA PHE A 137 0.68 -8.18 11.06
C PHE A 137 1.20 -7.25 12.18
N PHE A 138 2.51 -7.02 12.22
CA PHE A 138 3.11 -6.26 13.31
C PHE A 138 2.81 -4.76 13.25
N MET A 139 2.61 -4.20 12.07
CA MET A 139 2.12 -2.83 11.92
C MET A 139 0.66 -2.71 12.40
N ALA A 140 -0.21 -3.66 12.03
CA ALA A 140 -1.57 -3.71 12.57
C ALA A 140 -1.56 -3.82 14.10
N GLN A 141 -0.74 -4.70 14.67
CA GLN A 141 -0.58 -4.85 16.12
C GLN A 141 -0.10 -3.56 16.80
N ALA A 142 0.78 -2.80 16.16
CA ALA A 142 1.32 -1.56 16.71
C ALA A 142 0.28 -0.44 16.79
N VAL A 143 -0.59 -0.31 15.77
CA VAL A 143 -1.54 0.82 15.69
C VAL A 143 -2.94 0.51 16.24
N ALA A 144 -3.33 -0.77 16.32
CA ALA A 144 -4.69 -1.17 16.73
C ALA A 144 -5.11 -0.64 18.11
N PRO A 145 -4.24 -0.61 19.14
CA PRO A 145 -4.62 -0.04 20.44
C PRO A 145 -4.99 1.44 20.37
N GLY A 146 -4.19 2.26 19.65
CA GLY A 146 -4.46 3.67 19.43
C GLY A 146 -5.74 3.90 18.61
N MET A 147 -5.94 3.09 17.55
CA MET A 147 -7.18 3.11 16.76
C MET A 147 -8.41 2.82 17.63
N ALA A 148 -8.36 1.78 18.46
CA ALA A 148 -9.47 1.41 19.34
C ALA A 148 -9.81 2.53 20.33
N GLN A 149 -8.80 3.12 20.97
CA GLN A 149 -8.98 4.26 21.89
C GLN A 149 -9.56 5.50 21.19
N ALA A 150 -9.22 5.71 19.93
CA ALA A 150 -9.74 6.79 19.12
C ALA A 150 -11.14 6.50 18.49
N GLY A 151 -11.79 5.38 18.86
CA GLY A 151 -13.12 5.02 18.38
C GLY A 151 -13.13 4.27 17.04
N GLY A 152 -12.06 3.57 16.70
CA GLY A 152 -11.95 2.71 15.52
C GLY A 152 -11.02 3.24 14.43
N GLY A 153 -10.95 2.53 13.32
CA GLY A 153 -10.05 2.88 12.22
C GLY A 153 -10.22 2.00 10.98
N SER A 154 -9.29 2.12 10.04
CA SER A 154 -9.24 1.29 8.84
C SER A 154 -7.83 0.77 8.58
N ILE A 155 -7.70 -0.52 8.33
CA ILE A 155 -6.45 -1.16 7.89
C ILE A 155 -6.66 -1.69 6.47
N VAL A 156 -5.76 -1.32 5.56
CA VAL A 156 -5.76 -1.77 4.17
C VAL A 156 -4.48 -2.54 3.90
N ASN A 157 -4.60 -3.83 3.62
CA ASN A 157 -3.47 -4.70 3.28
C ASN A 157 -3.37 -4.88 1.77
N LEU A 158 -2.23 -4.49 1.17
CA LEU A 158 -1.99 -4.68 -0.26
C LEU A 158 -1.56 -6.13 -0.53
N GLY A 159 -2.39 -6.81 -1.30
CA GLY A 159 -2.12 -8.12 -1.88
C GLY A 159 -1.58 -8.04 -3.30
N SER A 160 -2.06 -8.94 -4.16
CA SER A 160 -1.77 -8.98 -5.60
C SER A 160 -2.74 -9.93 -6.29
N THR A 161 -3.03 -9.72 -7.57
CA THR A 161 -3.73 -10.71 -8.40
C THR A 161 -2.80 -11.79 -8.96
N SER A 162 -1.48 -11.69 -8.77
CA SER A 162 -0.50 -12.62 -9.34
C SER A 162 -0.78 -14.10 -9.02
N TRP A 163 -1.30 -14.40 -7.84
CA TRP A 163 -1.65 -15.77 -7.45
C TRP A 163 -2.99 -16.24 -8.04
N TYR A 164 -3.89 -15.33 -8.43
CA TYR A 164 -5.12 -15.70 -9.17
C TYR A 164 -4.79 -16.11 -10.61
N VAL A 165 -3.86 -15.39 -11.25
CA VAL A 165 -3.50 -15.63 -12.66
C VAL A 165 -2.29 -16.55 -12.82
N CYS A 166 -1.77 -17.12 -11.73
CA CYS A 166 -0.62 -18.05 -11.71
C CYS A 166 0.61 -17.48 -12.46
N THR A 167 1.03 -16.26 -12.11
CA THR A 167 2.19 -15.62 -12.75
C THR A 167 3.46 -16.43 -12.51
N ASP A 168 4.26 -16.67 -13.54
CA ASP A 168 5.52 -17.40 -13.47
C ASP A 168 6.58 -16.69 -12.60
N ASP A 169 7.53 -17.46 -12.07
CA ASP A 169 8.72 -16.99 -11.34
C ASP A 169 8.43 -16.13 -10.09
N LEU A 170 7.32 -16.37 -9.40
CA LEU A 170 6.87 -15.59 -8.23
C LEU A 170 6.32 -16.46 -7.10
N ALA A 171 6.64 -17.74 -7.01
CA ALA A 171 6.00 -18.67 -6.08
C ALA A 171 5.98 -18.16 -4.62
N VAL A 172 7.12 -17.68 -4.10
CA VAL A 172 7.24 -17.21 -2.71
C VAL A 172 6.47 -15.89 -2.49
N TYR A 173 6.55 -14.97 -3.45
CA TYR A 173 5.78 -13.73 -3.42
C TYR A 173 4.26 -13.99 -3.45
N GLN A 174 3.81 -14.86 -4.33
CA GLN A 174 2.39 -15.23 -4.44
C GLN A 174 1.87 -15.88 -3.15
N ALA A 175 2.65 -16.79 -2.54
CA ALA A 175 2.31 -17.39 -1.26
C ALA A 175 2.13 -16.33 -0.15
N ALA A 176 3.04 -15.37 -0.05
CA ALA A 176 2.95 -14.28 0.91
C ALA A 176 1.73 -13.36 0.62
N LYS A 177 1.46 -13.04 -0.65
CA LYS A 177 0.33 -12.17 -1.04
C LYS A 177 -1.02 -12.86 -0.92
N ALA A 178 -1.11 -14.17 -1.15
CA ALA A 178 -2.28 -14.97 -0.81
C ALA A 178 -2.50 -15.04 0.71
N GLY A 179 -1.41 -15.16 1.49
CA GLY A 179 -1.44 -15.10 2.95
C GLY A 179 -1.99 -13.78 3.50
N ALA A 180 -1.78 -12.66 2.80
CA ALA A 180 -2.31 -11.36 3.20
C ALA A 180 -3.85 -11.32 3.20
N LEU A 181 -4.52 -12.09 2.32
CA LEU A 181 -5.98 -12.23 2.36
C LEU A 181 -6.44 -12.97 3.61
N GLY A 182 -5.80 -14.09 3.95
CA GLY A 182 -6.10 -14.84 5.18
C GLY A 182 -5.89 -13.98 6.43
N LEU A 183 -4.75 -13.27 6.49
CA LEU A 183 -4.43 -12.32 7.56
C LEU A 183 -5.50 -11.22 7.68
N THR A 184 -5.93 -10.64 6.56
CA THR A 184 -6.98 -9.60 6.53
C THR A 184 -8.26 -10.08 7.18
N ARG A 185 -8.71 -11.29 6.85
CA ARG A 185 -9.95 -11.86 7.38
C ARG A 185 -9.86 -12.14 8.90
N ALA A 186 -8.72 -12.66 9.35
CA ALA A 186 -8.45 -12.89 10.77
C ALA A 186 -8.46 -11.57 11.56
N LEU A 187 -7.65 -10.59 11.12
CA LEU A 187 -7.60 -9.27 11.76
C LEU A 187 -8.95 -8.55 11.75
N ALA A 188 -9.73 -8.67 10.68
CA ALA A 188 -11.07 -8.08 10.62
C ALA A 188 -12.00 -8.66 11.68
N ARG A 189 -11.89 -9.97 11.96
CA ARG A 189 -12.67 -10.64 13.00
C ARG A 189 -12.24 -10.20 14.40
N ASP A 190 -10.94 -10.16 14.65
CA ASP A 190 -10.39 -9.85 15.97
C ASP A 190 -10.54 -8.38 16.34
N LEU A 191 -10.36 -7.47 15.38
CA LEU A 191 -10.35 -6.02 15.62
C LEU A 191 -11.72 -5.35 15.39
N GLY A 192 -12.65 -6.04 14.73
CA GLY A 192 -14.00 -5.53 14.44
C GLY A 192 -14.77 -5.05 15.66
N PRO A 193 -14.77 -5.77 16.82
CA PRO A 193 -15.40 -5.30 18.05
C PRO A 193 -14.89 -3.95 18.57
N SER A 194 -13.67 -3.54 18.18
CA SER A 194 -13.08 -2.24 18.49
C SER A 194 -13.36 -1.16 17.40
N GLY A 195 -14.27 -1.43 16.46
CA GLY A 195 -14.59 -0.50 15.38
C GLY A 195 -13.52 -0.38 14.29
N ILE A 196 -12.57 -1.32 14.22
CA ILE A 196 -11.50 -1.31 13.22
C ILE A 196 -11.90 -2.23 12.06
N ARG A 197 -11.95 -1.66 10.87
CA ARG A 197 -12.18 -2.39 9.62
C ARG A 197 -10.85 -2.85 9.05
N VAL A 198 -10.81 -4.03 8.47
CA VAL A 198 -9.61 -4.53 7.78
C VAL A 198 -10.01 -5.07 6.42
N ASN A 199 -9.41 -4.54 5.36
CA ASN A 199 -9.70 -4.92 3.98
C ASN A 199 -8.42 -5.23 3.20
N HIS A 200 -8.58 -6.03 2.17
CA HIS A 200 -7.53 -6.44 1.25
C HIS A 200 -7.75 -5.76 -0.11
N VAL A 201 -6.70 -5.16 -0.67
CA VAL A 201 -6.70 -4.68 -2.05
C VAL A 201 -5.76 -5.54 -2.86
N ALA A 202 -6.22 -6.10 -3.96
CA ALA A 202 -5.42 -6.93 -4.87
C ALA A 202 -5.19 -6.19 -6.19
N PRO A 203 -4.04 -5.51 -6.36
CA PRO A 203 -3.69 -4.87 -7.62
C PRO A 203 -3.35 -5.91 -8.70
N GLY A 204 -3.69 -5.58 -9.96
CA GLY A 204 -3.15 -6.21 -11.15
C GLY A 204 -1.70 -5.81 -11.42
N TRP A 205 -1.27 -5.87 -12.68
CA TRP A 205 0.07 -5.44 -13.06
C TRP A 205 0.13 -3.92 -13.22
N ILE A 206 0.57 -3.24 -12.17
CA ILE A 206 0.62 -1.77 -12.09
C ILE A 206 1.91 -1.24 -12.69
N MET A 207 1.81 -0.32 -13.63
CA MET A 207 2.94 0.28 -14.36
C MET A 207 3.69 1.32 -13.51
N THR A 208 4.37 0.85 -12.46
CA THR A 208 5.34 1.66 -11.69
C THR A 208 6.66 1.78 -12.45
N GLU A 209 7.49 2.77 -12.12
CA GLU A 209 8.82 2.93 -12.73
C GLU A 209 9.70 1.69 -12.53
N ARG A 210 9.61 1.05 -11.35
CA ARG A 210 10.28 -0.22 -11.08
C ARG A 210 9.81 -1.33 -12.03
N GLN A 211 8.51 -1.49 -12.25
CA GLN A 211 8.00 -2.51 -13.17
C GLN A 211 8.46 -2.26 -14.59
N LYS A 212 8.38 -1.01 -15.05
CA LYS A 212 8.82 -0.61 -16.39
C LYS A 212 10.30 -0.88 -16.61
N SER A 213 11.14 -0.58 -15.61
CA SER A 213 12.60 -0.75 -15.73
C SER A 213 13.07 -2.20 -15.70
N LEU A 214 12.35 -3.10 -15.01
CA LEU A 214 12.81 -4.47 -14.73
C LEU A 214 12.07 -5.56 -15.54
N TRP A 215 10.76 -5.38 -15.79
CA TRP A 215 9.92 -6.50 -16.19
C TRP A 215 9.07 -6.26 -17.43
N VAL A 216 8.79 -4.99 -17.78
CA VAL A 216 7.93 -4.66 -18.92
C VAL A 216 8.70 -4.79 -20.21
N THR A 217 8.20 -5.64 -21.13
CA THR A 217 8.56 -5.64 -22.54
C THR A 217 7.29 -5.38 -23.36
N PRO A 218 7.41 -4.92 -24.63
CA PRO A 218 6.24 -4.72 -25.49
C PRO A 218 5.33 -5.93 -25.56
N GLU A 219 5.92 -7.14 -25.71
CA GLU A 219 5.17 -8.40 -25.85
C GLU A 219 4.43 -8.77 -24.56
N LYS A 220 5.07 -8.58 -23.40
CA LYS A 220 4.45 -8.84 -22.09
C LYS A 220 3.32 -7.85 -21.82
N LEU A 221 3.51 -6.59 -22.19
CA LEU A 221 2.48 -5.56 -22.03
C LEU A 221 1.28 -5.85 -22.92
N GLU A 222 1.50 -6.15 -24.20
CA GLU A 222 0.44 -6.55 -25.14
C GLU A 222 -0.33 -7.78 -24.61
N GLY A 223 0.39 -8.82 -24.18
CA GLY A 223 -0.23 -10.02 -23.61
C GLY A 223 -1.02 -9.75 -22.33
N ASN A 224 -0.58 -8.79 -21.50
CA ASN A 224 -1.33 -8.38 -20.31
C ASN A 224 -2.60 -7.61 -20.70
N LEU A 225 -2.51 -6.64 -21.59
CA LEU A 225 -3.64 -5.86 -22.10
C LEU A 225 -4.66 -6.75 -22.81
N ALA A 226 -4.22 -7.80 -23.52
CA ALA A 226 -5.12 -8.75 -24.16
C ALA A 226 -6.02 -9.48 -23.16
N ARG A 227 -5.52 -9.80 -21.96
CA ARG A 227 -6.29 -10.47 -20.90
C ARG A 227 -7.24 -9.54 -20.15
N GLN A 228 -6.96 -8.25 -20.07
CA GLN A 228 -7.81 -7.28 -19.38
C GLN A 228 -9.15 -7.06 -20.12
N CYS A 229 -10.23 -6.79 -19.39
CA CYS A 229 -11.47 -6.27 -19.98
C CYS A 229 -11.27 -4.84 -20.48
N LEU A 230 -10.66 -3.96 -19.65
CA LEU A 230 -10.31 -2.60 -20.03
C LEU A 230 -8.89 -2.60 -20.61
N LYS A 231 -8.73 -2.14 -21.86
CA LYS A 231 -7.47 -2.22 -22.63
C LYS A 231 -6.55 -1.02 -22.36
N GLU A 232 -6.33 -0.73 -21.08
CA GLU A 232 -5.52 0.40 -20.63
C GLU A 232 -4.49 -0.07 -19.59
N GLU A 233 -3.34 0.61 -19.54
CA GLU A 233 -2.32 0.39 -18.52
C GLU A 233 -2.83 0.80 -17.15
N LEU A 234 -2.76 -0.12 -16.19
CA LEU A 234 -3.03 0.19 -14.80
C LEU A 234 -1.91 1.04 -14.19
N LYS A 235 -2.29 2.12 -13.53
CA LYS A 235 -1.35 3.08 -12.94
C LYS A 235 -1.46 3.09 -11.41
N PRO A 236 -0.42 3.55 -10.70
CA PRO A 236 -0.44 3.63 -9.23
C PRO A 236 -1.67 4.34 -8.65
N HIS A 237 -2.17 5.38 -9.31
CA HIS A 237 -3.33 6.13 -8.84
C HIS A 237 -4.65 5.35 -8.90
N ASP A 238 -4.77 4.33 -9.73
CA ASP A 238 -5.97 3.49 -9.79
C ASP A 238 -6.13 2.70 -8.49
N VAL A 239 -5.01 2.21 -7.96
CA VAL A 239 -4.98 1.54 -6.66
C VAL A 239 -5.15 2.55 -5.52
N ALA A 240 -4.46 3.70 -5.59
CA ALA A 240 -4.54 4.73 -4.54
C ALA A 240 -5.97 5.22 -4.31
N ARG A 241 -6.78 5.37 -5.37
CA ARG A 241 -8.20 5.75 -5.28
C ARG A 241 -9.04 4.72 -4.51
N MET A 242 -8.81 3.43 -4.73
CA MET A 242 -9.47 2.37 -3.96
C MET A 242 -9.04 2.42 -2.49
N VAL A 243 -7.75 2.62 -2.23
CA VAL A 243 -7.21 2.74 -0.87
C VAL A 243 -7.78 3.96 -0.14
N LEU A 244 -7.97 5.10 -0.80
CA LEU A 244 -8.65 6.27 -0.24
C LEU A 244 -10.08 5.94 0.19
N PHE A 245 -10.88 5.33 -0.70
CA PHE A 245 -12.25 4.92 -0.39
C PHE A 245 -12.30 4.03 0.86
N LEU A 246 -11.39 3.04 0.95
CA LEU A 246 -11.33 2.12 2.08
C LEU A 246 -10.87 2.80 3.38
N GLY A 247 -10.09 3.87 3.30
CA GLY A 247 -9.71 4.70 4.45
C GLY A 247 -10.80 5.66 4.93
N ALA A 248 -11.76 6.00 4.08
CA ALA A 248 -12.84 6.93 4.35
C ALA A 248 -14.02 6.28 5.08
N ASP A 249 -14.87 7.10 5.70
CA ASP A 249 -16.08 6.63 6.38
C ASP A 249 -17.15 6.13 5.40
N ASP A 250 -17.05 6.49 4.12
CA ASP A 250 -17.92 6.00 3.04
C ASP A 250 -17.86 4.49 2.88
N SER A 251 -16.76 3.86 3.32
CA SER A 251 -16.59 2.40 3.35
C SER A 251 -16.86 1.77 4.74
N ARG A 252 -17.60 2.46 5.63
CA ARG A 252 -17.81 2.05 7.04
C ARG A 252 -18.33 0.62 7.24
N MET A 253 -19.01 0.06 6.28
CA MET A 253 -19.53 -1.32 6.33
C MET A 253 -18.72 -2.31 5.49
N CYS A 254 -17.59 -1.88 4.91
CA CYS A 254 -16.65 -2.76 4.21
C CYS A 254 -15.60 -3.26 5.20
N SER A 255 -15.61 -4.54 5.51
CA SER A 255 -14.58 -5.21 6.32
C SER A 255 -14.47 -6.68 5.92
N ALA A 256 -13.29 -7.26 6.04
CA ALA A 256 -12.96 -8.63 5.62
C ALA A 256 -13.14 -8.90 4.10
N GLN A 257 -13.17 -7.86 3.28
CA GLN A 257 -13.39 -7.97 1.84
C GLN A 257 -12.10 -7.85 1.04
N THR A 258 -12.13 -8.39 -0.19
CA THR A 258 -11.11 -8.17 -1.21
C THR A 258 -11.65 -7.26 -2.29
N PHE A 259 -10.90 -6.22 -2.60
CA PHE A 259 -11.16 -5.28 -3.68
C PHE A 259 -10.08 -5.43 -4.75
N ILE A 260 -10.47 -5.92 -5.91
CA ILE A 260 -9.56 -6.17 -7.04
C ILE A 260 -9.50 -4.91 -7.90
N VAL A 261 -8.28 -4.49 -8.26
CA VAL A 261 -8.01 -3.35 -9.13
C VAL A 261 -7.07 -3.82 -10.24
N ASP A 262 -7.62 -4.43 -11.28
CA ASP A 262 -6.85 -5.15 -12.30
C ASP A 262 -7.42 -5.02 -13.73
N ALA A 263 -8.31 -4.08 -13.95
CA ALA A 263 -8.98 -3.84 -15.24
C ALA A 263 -9.77 -5.06 -15.77
N GLY A 264 -10.18 -5.98 -14.87
CA GLY A 264 -10.94 -7.18 -15.22
C GLY A 264 -10.05 -8.27 -15.85
N THR A 265 -8.93 -8.58 -15.20
CA THR A 265 -8.05 -9.70 -15.58
C THR A 265 -8.49 -11.01 -14.92
N VAL A 266 -9.00 -10.97 -13.69
CA VAL A 266 -9.52 -12.12 -12.91
C VAL A 266 -10.99 -11.96 -12.62
#